data_57308de557bd2ce2b4bf4be1159932c1
#
_entry.id   57308de557bd2ce2b4bf4be1159932c1
#
_cell.length_a   1.000
_cell.length_b   1.000
_cell.length_c   1.000
_cell.angle_alpha   90.00
_cell.angle_beta   90.00
_cell.angle_gamma   90.00
#
_symmetry.space_group_name_H-M   'P 1'
#
loop_
_entity.id
_entity.type
_entity.pdbx_description
1 polymer ?
#
loop_
_entity_poly.entity_id
_entity_poly.type
_entity_poly.pdbx_seq_one_letter_code
_entity_poly.pdbx_strand_id
1 'polypeptide(L)'
;MILINIHSKYLKSVNNLSQRNLGLTGKNPSVACLIVDYSKSSKGEVLSYGLTSIGGSPHAEVNALNKIKKNKITNKTVMYVSLEPCMKESDCCAKRILKSGISKVFISSLDPNPLIYKKGLNFLKKNNVKINLAPNYLNNFKKINKIFYHYQ
;
A
#
# COMPACT_ATOMS: atom_id res chain seq x y z
N MET A 1 -19.39 -19.06 12.93
CA MET A 1 -18.59 -17.89 13.35
C MET A 1 -17.60 -17.58 12.21
N ILE A 2 -17.84 -16.50 11.49
CA ILE A 2 -16.91 -16.09 10.40
C ILE A 2 -15.67 -15.55 11.10
N LEU A 3 -14.58 -16.30 11.09
CA LEU A 3 -13.25 -15.78 11.41
C LEU A 3 -12.92 -14.68 10.40
N ILE A 4 -13.22 -13.44 10.77
CA ILE A 4 -12.78 -12.29 9.98
C ILE A 4 -11.27 -12.33 10.01
N ASN A 5 -10.67 -12.73 8.90
CA ASN A 5 -9.22 -12.73 8.74
C ASN A 5 -8.70 -11.33 9.09
N ILE A 6 -7.77 -11.24 10.03
CA ILE A 6 -7.19 -9.97 10.49
C ILE A 6 -6.64 -9.14 9.31
N HIS A 7 -6.13 -9.79 8.28
CA HIS A 7 -5.67 -9.13 7.07
C HIS A 7 -6.80 -8.42 6.31
N SER A 8 -8.01 -8.98 6.30
CA SER A 8 -9.19 -8.33 5.70
C SER A 8 -9.57 -7.06 6.45
N LYS A 9 -9.43 -7.01 7.78
CA LYS A 9 -9.65 -5.79 8.56
C LYS A 9 -8.67 -4.69 8.18
N TYR A 10 -7.38 -4.99 8.07
CA TYR A 10 -6.37 -4.00 7.67
C TYR A 10 -6.53 -3.56 6.21
N LEU A 11 -6.90 -4.47 5.31
CA LEU A 11 -7.24 -4.11 3.93
C LEU A 11 -8.46 -3.18 3.86
N LYS A 12 -9.51 -3.44 4.62
CA LYS A 12 -10.66 -2.54 4.72
C LYS A 12 -10.25 -1.18 5.29
N SER A 13 -9.43 -1.17 6.34
CA SER A 13 -8.95 0.07 6.96
C SER A 13 -8.12 0.91 6.00
N VAL A 14 -7.20 0.31 5.23
CA VAL A 14 -6.38 1.06 4.28
C VAL A 14 -7.20 1.61 3.13
N ASN A 15 -8.22 0.89 2.66
CA ASN A 15 -9.13 1.41 1.64
C ASN A 15 -10.00 2.57 2.16
N ASN A 16 -10.46 2.51 3.41
CA ASN A 16 -11.20 3.62 4.01
C ASN A 16 -10.31 4.85 4.22
N LEU A 17 -9.07 4.65 4.70
CA LEU A 17 -8.10 5.73 4.88
C LEU A 17 -7.74 6.43 3.57
N SER A 18 -7.72 5.72 2.45
CA SER A 18 -7.40 6.30 1.14
C SER A 18 -8.38 7.40 0.70
N GLN A 19 -9.56 7.46 1.32
CA GLN A 19 -10.56 8.50 1.00
C GLN A 19 -10.20 9.87 1.59
N ARG A 20 -9.31 9.95 2.59
CA ARG A 20 -9.08 11.20 3.35
C ARG A 20 -8.51 12.33 2.51
N ASN A 21 -7.63 12.04 1.56
CA ASN A 21 -7.03 13.06 0.69
C ASN A 21 -7.63 13.06 -0.72
N LEU A 22 -8.83 12.48 -0.88
CA LEU A 22 -9.51 12.43 -2.17
C LEU A 22 -9.77 13.85 -2.69
N GLY A 23 -9.42 14.09 -3.96
CA GLY A 23 -9.52 15.41 -4.59
C GLY A 23 -8.37 16.38 -4.28
N LEU A 24 -7.46 16.03 -3.37
CA LEU A 24 -6.33 16.87 -2.96
C LEU A 24 -4.98 16.40 -3.53
N THR A 25 -4.96 15.25 -4.20
CA THR A 25 -3.73 14.58 -4.65
C THR A 25 -3.33 14.92 -6.09
N GLY A 26 -3.91 15.97 -6.68
CA GLY A 26 -3.64 16.37 -8.06
C GLY A 26 -4.03 15.27 -9.06
N LYS A 27 -3.13 14.94 -9.98
CA LYS A 27 -3.32 13.86 -10.98
C LYS A 27 -3.07 12.44 -10.42
N ASN A 28 -2.53 12.33 -9.21
CA ASN A 28 -2.25 11.05 -8.59
C ASN A 28 -3.47 10.52 -7.84
N PRO A 29 -3.64 9.19 -7.73
CA PRO A 29 -4.73 8.63 -6.95
C PRO A 29 -4.52 8.90 -5.46
N SER A 30 -5.62 8.97 -4.71
CA SER A 30 -5.57 8.98 -3.24
C SER A 30 -5.35 7.54 -2.76
N VAL A 31 -4.16 7.29 -2.22
CA VAL A 31 -3.70 5.98 -1.73
C VAL A 31 -3.44 6.06 -0.24
N ALA A 32 -3.62 4.94 0.46
CA ALA A 32 -3.21 4.78 1.84
C ALA A 32 -2.34 3.54 2.02
N CYS A 33 -1.46 3.60 3.01
CA CYS A 33 -0.57 2.53 3.41
C CYS A 33 -0.60 2.37 4.93
N LEU A 34 -0.68 1.13 5.41
CA LEU A 34 -0.52 0.75 6.82
C LEU A 34 0.68 -0.18 6.96
N ILE A 35 1.48 0.02 7.98
CA ILE A 35 2.57 -0.89 8.37
C ILE A 35 2.24 -1.46 9.74
N VAL A 36 2.14 -2.80 9.81
CA VAL A 36 1.67 -3.54 10.99
C VAL A 36 2.69 -4.60 11.36
N ASP A 37 3.05 -4.68 12.61
CA ASP A 37 3.94 -5.72 13.13
C ASP A 37 3.17 -6.76 13.95
N TYR A 38 3.48 -8.03 13.71
CA TYR A 38 2.85 -9.18 14.35
C TYR A 38 3.79 -9.91 15.32
N SER A 39 4.91 -9.28 15.73
CA SER A 39 5.89 -9.92 16.61
C SER A 39 5.35 -10.15 18.03
N LYS A 40 4.52 -9.23 18.50
CA LYS A 40 3.98 -9.25 19.88
C LYS A 40 2.55 -9.76 19.99
N SER A 41 1.77 -9.72 18.92
CA SER A 41 0.34 -10.05 18.95
C SER A 41 -0.14 -10.57 17.60
N SER A 42 -1.00 -11.59 17.63
CA SER A 42 -1.69 -12.08 16.41
C SER A 42 -2.67 -11.07 15.82
N LYS A 43 -3.09 -10.07 16.60
CA LYS A 43 -3.92 -8.96 16.10
C LYS A 43 -3.11 -7.91 15.35
N GLY A 44 -1.79 -7.88 15.55
CA GLY A 44 -0.88 -6.89 15.01
C GLY A 44 -0.89 -5.56 15.75
N GLU A 45 0.23 -4.86 15.68
CA GLU A 45 0.41 -3.49 16.18
C GLU A 45 0.67 -2.58 14.98
N VAL A 46 -0.15 -1.53 14.81
CA VAL A 46 0.07 -0.54 13.73
C VAL A 46 1.28 0.31 14.10
N LEU A 47 2.37 0.16 13.36
CA LEU A 47 3.59 0.94 13.56
C LEU A 47 3.49 2.33 12.94
N SER A 48 2.87 2.42 11.75
CA SER A 48 2.63 3.70 11.09
C SER A 48 1.56 3.59 10.00
N TYR A 49 1.15 4.76 9.50
CA TYR A 49 0.35 4.88 8.30
C TYR A 49 0.83 6.05 7.44
N GLY A 50 0.53 5.98 6.15
CA GLY A 50 0.75 7.06 5.19
C GLY A 50 -0.42 7.22 4.26
N LEU A 51 -0.62 8.44 3.79
CA LEU A 51 -1.56 8.82 2.73
C LEU A 51 -0.77 9.47 1.61
N THR A 52 -1.25 9.40 0.37
CA THR A 52 -0.73 10.26 -0.69
C THR A 52 -0.84 11.71 -0.23
N SER A 53 0.25 12.45 -0.28
CA SER A 53 0.29 13.84 0.14
C SER A 53 -0.60 14.73 -0.72
N ILE A 54 -1.01 15.86 -0.19
CA ILE A 54 -1.62 16.95 -0.94
C ILE A 54 -0.67 17.33 -2.08
N GLY A 55 -1.21 17.47 -3.29
CA GLY A 55 -0.39 17.65 -4.50
C GLY A 55 0.13 16.34 -5.13
N GLY A 56 -0.02 15.18 -4.47
CA GLY A 56 0.23 13.86 -5.03
C GLY A 56 1.60 13.24 -4.69
N SER A 57 2.48 13.98 -4.02
CA SER A 57 3.81 13.47 -3.61
C SER A 57 4.23 14.06 -2.27
N PRO A 58 4.93 13.29 -1.40
CA PRO A 58 5.28 11.87 -1.51
C PRO A 58 4.07 10.93 -1.51
N HIS A 59 4.27 9.70 -2.03
CA HIS A 59 3.27 8.65 -2.04
C HIS A 59 3.02 8.07 -0.63
N ALA A 60 1.91 7.36 -0.46
CA ALA A 60 1.47 6.81 0.81
C ALA A 60 2.50 5.90 1.48
N GLU A 61 3.16 5.02 0.70
CA GLU A 61 4.17 4.09 1.21
C GLU A 61 5.40 4.82 1.74
N VAL A 62 5.84 5.87 1.02
CA VAL A 62 6.96 6.73 1.45
C VAL A 62 6.62 7.42 2.75
N ASN A 63 5.43 8.01 2.85
CA ASN A 63 4.96 8.68 4.07
C ASN A 63 4.86 7.73 5.26
N ALA A 64 4.42 6.48 5.04
CA ALA A 64 4.37 5.47 6.08
C ALA A 64 5.79 5.05 6.54
N LEU A 65 6.68 4.76 5.58
CA LEU A 65 8.05 4.33 5.85
C LEU A 65 8.89 5.41 6.57
N ASN A 66 8.72 6.68 6.21
CA ASN A 66 9.44 7.79 6.83
C ASN A 66 9.11 8.00 8.32
N LYS A 67 7.98 7.47 8.79
CA LYS A 67 7.55 7.58 10.20
C LYS A 67 8.09 6.45 11.08
N ILE A 68 8.72 5.42 10.50
CA ILE A 68 9.21 4.26 11.26
C ILE A 68 10.72 4.27 11.32
N LYS A 69 11.26 4.06 12.52
CA LYS A 69 12.68 3.74 12.67
C LYS A 69 12.95 2.33 12.13
N LYS A 70 14.01 2.16 11.34
CA LYS A 70 14.36 0.89 10.69
C LYS A 70 14.44 -0.31 11.66
N ASN A 71 14.92 -0.09 12.88
CA ASN A 71 15.02 -1.11 13.93
C ASN A 71 13.65 -1.59 14.48
N LYS A 72 12.54 -0.98 14.09
CA LYS A 72 11.19 -1.41 14.45
C LYS A 72 10.57 -2.37 13.42
N ILE A 73 11.20 -2.52 12.26
CA ILE A 73 10.76 -3.47 11.24
C ILE A 73 11.35 -4.85 11.56
N THR A 74 10.48 -5.84 11.72
CA THR A 74 10.84 -7.24 12.02
C THR A 74 10.49 -8.14 10.83
N ASN A 75 10.87 -9.41 10.91
CA ASN A 75 10.46 -10.42 9.93
C ASN A 75 8.94 -10.72 9.95
N LYS A 76 8.21 -10.21 10.94
CA LYS A 76 6.75 -10.31 11.07
C LYS A 76 6.04 -8.99 10.72
N THR A 77 6.76 -7.99 10.22
CA THR A 77 6.18 -6.73 9.76
C THR A 77 5.53 -6.92 8.38
N VAL A 78 4.31 -6.42 8.23
CA VAL A 78 3.49 -6.53 7.03
C VAL A 78 3.05 -5.13 6.59
N MET A 79 3.11 -4.87 5.29
CA MET A 79 2.56 -3.66 4.69
C MET A 79 1.22 -3.96 4.02
N TYR A 80 0.25 -3.06 4.19
CA TYR A 80 -1.02 -3.04 3.48
C TYR A 80 -1.11 -1.76 2.68
N VAL A 81 -1.41 -1.85 1.40
CA VAL A 81 -1.53 -0.69 0.52
C VAL A 81 -2.76 -0.80 -0.37
N SER A 82 -3.46 0.32 -0.56
CA SER A 82 -4.70 0.34 -1.34
C SER A 82 -4.48 0.25 -2.86
N LEU A 83 -3.28 0.60 -3.34
CA LEU A 83 -2.89 0.50 -4.74
C LEU A 83 -1.50 -0.11 -4.89
N GLU A 84 -1.23 -0.75 -6.02
CA GLU A 84 0.06 -1.30 -6.39
C GLU A 84 1.19 -0.26 -6.22
N PRO A 85 2.28 -0.58 -5.49
CA PRO A 85 3.44 0.29 -5.36
C PRO A 85 4.09 0.60 -6.70
N CYS A 86 4.36 1.86 -6.96
CA CYS A 86 4.93 2.31 -8.23
C CYS A 86 6.36 1.80 -8.47
N MET A 87 6.72 1.67 -9.76
CA MET A 87 8.06 1.27 -10.24
C MET A 87 8.50 2.16 -11.41
N LYS A 88 8.30 3.48 -11.31
CA LYS A 88 8.61 4.42 -12.43
C LYS A 88 10.05 4.88 -12.46
N GLU A 89 10.67 5.12 -11.31
CA GLU A 89 11.95 5.82 -11.17
C GLU A 89 12.96 5.06 -10.31
N SER A 90 14.17 5.60 -10.23
CA SER A 90 15.25 5.01 -9.42
C SER A 90 14.89 4.90 -7.93
N ASP A 91 14.14 5.85 -7.39
CA ASP A 91 13.70 5.90 -5.99
C ASP A 91 12.18 5.77 -5.86
N CYS A 92 11.63 4.69 -6.41
CA CYS A 92 10.20 4.40 -6.40
C CYS A 92 9.75 3.63 -5.16
N CYS A 93 8.41 3.57 -4.93
CA CYS A 93 7.83 2.91 -3.76
C CYS A 93 8.27 1.45 -3.62
N ALA A 94 8.27 0.67 -4.70
CA ALA A 94 8.68 -0.74 -4.66
C ALA A 94 10.12 -0.92 -4.17
N LYS A 95 11.06 -0.08 -4.62
CA LYS A 95 12.45 -0.12 -4.16
C LYS A 95 12.60 0.31 -2.70
N ARG A 96 11.85 1.32 -2.26
CA ARG A 96 11.84 1.74 -0.85
C ARG A 96 11.29 0.66 0.07
N ILE A 97 10.23 -0.04 -0.34
CA ILE A 97 9.68 -1.20 0.39
C ILE A 97 10.77 -2.27 0.53
N LEU A 98 11.44 -2.64 -0.56
CA LEU A 98 12.53 -3.63 -0.52
C LEU A 98 13.66 -3.20 0.44
N LYS A 99 14.12 -1.95 0.34
CA LYS A 99 15.18 -1.40 1.22
C LYS A 99 14.77 -1.34 2.71
N SER A 100 13.48 -1.27 3.00
CA SER A 100 12.98 -1.23 4.38
C SER A 100 13.13 -2.55 5.11
N GLY A 101 13.23 -3.68 4.39
CA GLY A 101 13.27 -5.02 4.96
C GLY A 101 11.88 -5.65 5.18
N ILE A 102 10.80 -4.97 4.78
CA ILE A 102 9.46 -5.55 4.82
C ILE A 102 9.37 -6.69 3.80
N SER A 103 9.05 -7.90 4.28
CA SER A 103 9.06 -9.13 3.48
C SER A 103 7.67 -9.58 3.00
N LYS A 104 6.60 -8.89 3.43
CA LYS A 104 5.22 -9.24 3.08
C LYS A 104 4.37 -8.00 2.83
N VAL A 105 3.69 -7.98 1.68
CA VAL A 105 2.83 -6.86 1.27
C VAL A 105 1.48 -7.38 0.81
N PHE A 106 0.40 -6.79 1.32
CA PHE A 106 -0.96 -6.96 0.84
C PHE A 106 -1.34 -5.76 -0.03
N ILE A 107 -1.79 -6.02 -1.25
CA ILE A 107 -2.20 -5.02 -2.23
C ILE A 107 -3.69 -5.19 -2.50
N SER A 108 -4.48 -4.12 -2.31
CA SER A 108 -5.91 -4.14 -2.56
C SER A 108 -6.26 -4.07 -4.04
N SER A 109 -5.54 -3.26 -4.81
CA SER A 109 -5.83 -3.00 -6.23
C SER A 109 -4.55 -2.88 -7.03
N LEU A 110 -4.57 -3.39 -8.26
CA LEU A 110 -3.52 -3.16 -9.24
C LEU A 110 -3.67 -1.78 -9.87
N ASP A 111 -2.55 -1.18 -10.27
CA ASP A 111 -2.57 0.08 -11.00
C ASP A 111 -3.17 -0.15 -12.40
N PRO A 112 -4.19 0.62 -12.83
CA PRO A 112 -4.81 0.45 -14.13
C PRO A 112 -3.94 0.92 -15.29
N ASN A 113 -2.93 1.75 -15.03
CA ASN A 113 -2.03 2.27 -16.06
C ASN A 113 -1.17 1.14 -16.64
N PRO A 114 -1.28 0.84 -17.96
CA PRO A 114 -0.50 -0.24 -18.59
C PRO A 114 1.01 -0.10 -18.41
N LEU A 115 1.52 1.13 -18.26
CA LEU A 115 2.94 1.40 -18.03
C LEU A 115 3.41 1.00 -16.64
N ILE A 116 2.47 0.83 -15.68
CA ILE A 116 2.76 0.51 -14.28
C ILE A 116 2.27 -0.88 -13.91
N TYR A 117 1.18 -1.32 -14.52
CA TYR A 117 0.48 -2.57 -14.24
C TYR A 117 1.44 -3.73 -13.98
N LYS A 118 1.37 -4.30 -12.80
CA LYS A 118 2.19 -5.40 -12.29
C LYS A 118 3.70 -5.16 -12.23
N LYS A 119 4.23 -4.00 -12.57
CA LYS A 119 5.69 -3.76 -12.53
C LYS A 119 6.23 -3.74 -11.11
N GLY A 120 5.59 -2.99 -10.21
CA GLY A 120 5.97 -2.94 -8.80
C GLY A 120 5.80 -4.29 -8.11
N LEU A 121 4.68 -4.94 -8.35
CA LEU A 121 4.39 -6.28 -7.84
C LEU A 121 5.43 -7.31 -8.29
N ASN A 122 5.75 -7.36 -9.58
CA ASN A 122 6.71 -8.32 -10.14
C ASN A 122 8.12 -8.05 -9.62
N PHE A 123 8.52 -6.77 -9.50
CA PHE A 123 9.80 -6.41 -8.92
C PHE A 123 9.92 -6.90 -7.47
N LEU A 124 8.90 -6.67 -6.64
CA LEU A 124 8.89 -7.13 -5.24
C LEU A 124 8.93 -8.66 -5.15
N LYS A 125 8.13 -9.37 -5.95
CA LYS A 125 8.14 -10.85 -6.01
C LYS A 125 9.52 -11.40 -6.40
N LYS A 126 10.14 -10.83 -7.43
CA LYS A 126 11.48 -11.22 -7.89
C LYS A 126 12.55 -11.05 -6.80
N ASN A 127 12.34 -10.14 -5.88
CA ASN A 127 13.23 -9.87 -4.74
C ASN A 127 12.73 -10.52 -3.43
N ASN A 128 11.99 -11.63 -3.54
CA ASN A 128 11.52 -12.46 -2.42
C ASN A 128 10.57 -11.76 -1.44
N VAL A 129 9.91 -10.67 -1.84
CA VAL A 129 8.82 -10.07 -1.06
C VAL A 129 7.53 -10.83 -1.35
N LYS A 130 6.89 -11.34 -0.29
CA LYS A 130 5.62 -12.08 -0.38
C LYS A 130 4.47 -11.13 -0.71
N ILE A 131 3.84 -11.28 -1.87
CA ILE A 131 2.73 -10.43 -2.30
C ILE A 131 1.42 -11.21 -2.21
N ASN A 132 0.43 -10.58 -1.55
CA ASN A 132 -0.95 -11.05 -1.52
C ASN A 132 -1.85 -9.99 -2.17
N LEU A 133 -2.54 -10.39 -3.23
CA LEU A 133 -3.55 -9.56 -3.88
C LEU A 133 -4.92 -9.81 -3.25
N ALA A 134 -5.66 -8.76 -3.03
CA ALA A 134 -7.03 -8.81 -2.53
C ALA A 134 -7.98 -8.10 -3.53
N PRO A 135 -8.31 -8.74 -4.66
CA PRO A 135 -9.04 -8.12 -5.76
C PRO A 135 -10.46 -7.66 -5.39
N ASN A 136 -11.01 -8.14 -4.28
CA ASN A 136 -12.36 -7.76 -3.80
C ASN A 136 -12.50 -6.26 -3.50
N TYR A 137 -11.40 -5.52 -3.37
CA TYR A 137 -11.40 -4.08 -3.10
C TYR A 137 -11.22 -3.23 -4.36
N LEU A 138 -10.98 -3.83 -5.53
CA LEU A 138 -10.75 -3.11 -6.78
C LEU A 138 -11.91 -2.17 -7.14
N ASN A 139 -13.15 -2.64 -7.02
CA ASN A 139 -14.33 -1.82 -7.33
C ASN A 139 -14.47 -0.63 -6.38
N ASN A 140 -14.14 -0.81 -5.11
CA ASN A 140 -14.14 0.28 -4.14
C ASN A 140 -13.06 1.31 -4.46
N PHE A 141 -11.85 0.88 -4.79
CA PHE A 141 -10.77 1.77 -5.21
C PHE A 141 -11.12 2.55 -6.48
N LYS A 142 -11.70 1.90 -7.49
CA LYS A 142 -12.21 2.55 -8.72
C LYS A 142 -13.25 3.61 -8.42
N LYS A 143 -14.20 3.32 -7.54
CA LYS A 143 -15.25 4.28 -7.14
C LYS A 143 -14.65 5.51 -6.45
N ILE A 144 -13.70 5.30 -5.53
CA ILE A 144 -13.03 6.36 -4.78
C ILE A 144 -12.19 7.24 -5.71
N ASN A 145 -11.41 6.63 -6.60
CA ASN A 145 -10.50 7.32 -7.49
C ASN A 145 -11.02 7.44 -8.93
N LYS A 146 -12.33 7.70 -9.10
CA LYS A 146 -13.00 7.75 -10.40
C LYS A 146 -12.29 8.67 -11.40
N ILE A 147 -11.87 9.85 -10.98
CA ILE A 147 -11.15 10.81 -11.82
C ILE A 147 -9.83 10.24 -12.30
N PHE A 148 -9.05 9.61 -11.42
CA PHE A 148 -7.79 8.96 -11.78
C PHE A 148 -7.99 7.91 -12.87
N TYR A 149 -9.02 7.07 -12.77
CA TYR A 149 -9.33 6.06 -13.77
C TYR A 149 -9.83 6.65 -15.11
N HIS A 150 -10.39 7.85 -15.08
CA HIS A 150 -10.88 8.49 -16.31
C HIS A 150 -9.73 8.97 -17.22
N TYR A 151 -8.56 9.26 -16.65
CA TYR A 151 -7.40 9.79 -17.37
C TYR A 151 -6.30 8.73 -17.61
N GLN A 152 -6.56 7.45 -17.39
CA GLN A 152 -5.68 6.34 -17.73
C GLN A 152 -6.12 5.68 -19.03
#